data_092b1c278135b29b2228df796a8ad0ee
#
_entry.id   092b1c278135b29b2228df796a8ad0ee
#
_cell.length_a   1.000
_cell.length_b   1.000
_cell.length_c   1.000
_cell.angle_alpha   90.00
_cell.angle_beta   90.00
_cell.angle_gamma   90.00
#
_symmetry.space_group_name_H-M   'P 1'
#
loop_
_entity.id
_entity.type
_entity.pdbx_description
1 polymer ?
#
loop_
_entity_poly.entity_id
_entity_poly.type
_entity_poly.pdbx_seq_one_letter_code
_entity_poly.pdbx_strand_id
1 'polypeptide(L)'
;MSTINYDLKKIKALVFDVDGVLSANVIPMSPDGEPMRTVNIKDGYALHLAGKQGLLLGIITGGRSEAVRKRFVALGIPSVDIYMSSSVKIHDYHDFRDRHSLKNEEILYVGDDIPDIEVMRECGLPCCPKD
;
A
#
# COMPACT_ATOMS: atom_id res chain seq x y z
N MET A 1 12.06 13.34 18.19
CA MET A 1 11.22 14.43 17.64
C MET A 1 11.00 14.19 16.15
N SER A 2 9.78 14.29 15.70
CA SER A 2 9.46 14.12 14.27
C SER A 2 9.83 15.37 13.49
N THR A 3 10.45 15.16 12.31
CA THR A 3 10.73 16.25 11.36
C THR A 3 9.64 16.38 10.30
N ILE A 4 8.59 15.55 10.38
CA ILE A 4 7.49 15.56 9.42
C ILE A 4 6.57 16.73 9.73
N ASN A 5 6.40 17.62 8.74
CA ASN A 5 5.52 18.78 8.88
C ASN A 5 4.09 18.41 8.47
N TYR A 6 3.49 17.50 9.21
CA TYR A 6 2.13 17.03 8.98
C TYR A 6 1.57 16.51 10.31
N ASP A 7 0.30 16.77 10.56
CA ASP A 7 -0.36 16.26 11.77
C ASP A 7 -0.72 14.78 11.58
N LEU A 8 0.13 13.91 12.09
CA LEU A 8 -0.04 12.45 11.97
C LEU A 8 -1.31 11.94 12.65
N LYS A 9 -1.91 12.72 13.55
CA LYS A 9 -3.17 12.34 14.19
C LYS A 9 -4.35 12.35 13.22
N LYS A 10 -4.22 13.03 12.09
CA LYS A 10 -5.25 13.02 11.04
C LYS A 10 -5.30 11.71 10.27
N ILE A 11 -4.20 10.95 10.26
CA ILE A 11 -4.11 9.74 9.45
C ILE A 11 -4.99 8.64 10.04
N LYS A 12 -5.90 8.14 9.21
CA LYS A 12 -6.80 7.02 9.53
C LYS A 12 -6.56 5.80 8.66
N ALA A 13 -5.82 5.97 7.57
CA ALA A 13 -5.56 4.89 6.62
C ALA A 13 -4.15 4.95 6.07
N LEU A 14 -3.57 3.77 5.88
CA LEU A 14 -2.28 3.59 5.24
C LEU A 14 -2.50 2.78 3.97
N VAL A 15 -2.07 3.30 2.82
CA VAL A 15 -2.21 2.63 1.54
C VAL A 15 -0.83 2.48 0.91
N PHE A 16 -0.54 1.29 0.40
CA PHE A 16 0.79 0.93 -0.07
C PHE A 16 0.77 0.38 -1.49
N ASP A 17 1.78 0.75 -2.28
CA ASP A 17 2.21 -0.06 -3.41
C ASP A 17 3.00 -1.26 -2.88
N VAL A 18 3.22 -2.28 -3.71
CA VAL A 18 3.94 -3.49 -3.30
C VAL A 18 5.39 -3.47 -3.78
N ASP A 19 5.60 -3.38 -5.10
CA ASP A 19 6.94 -3.50 -5.66
C ASP A 19 7.79 -2.28 -5.31
N GLY A 20 8.94 -2.52 -4.67
CA GLY A 20 9.81 -1.46 -4.22
C GLY A 20 9.39 -0.81 -2.90
N VAL A 21 8.21 -1.12 -2.38
CA VAL A 21 7.70 -0.58 -1.11
C VAL A 21 7.63 -1.69 -0.07
N LEU A 22 6.78 -2.68 -0.30
CA LEU A 22 6.61 -3.83 0.59
C LEU A 22 7.37 -5.06 0.11
N SER A 23 7.95 -5.01 -1.08
CA SER A 23 8.83 -6.04 -1.62
C SER A 23 10.05 -5.37 -2.27
N ALA A 24 11.05 -6.19 -2.64
CA ALA A 24 12.28 -5.68 -3.25
C ALA A 24 12.01 -5.12 -4.66
N ASN A 25 12.83 -4.14 -5.08
CA ASN A 25 12.79 -3.60 -6.44
C ASN A 25 13.28 -4.59 -7.49
N VAL A 26 14.22 -5.44 -7.11
CA VAL A 26 14.78 -6.47 -7.98
C VAL A 26 14.35 -7.82 -7.42
N ILE A 27 13.55 -8.55 -8.20
CA ILE A 27 12.98 -9.82 -7.76
C ILE A 27 13.16 -10.87 -8.84
N PRO A 28 13.36 -12.14 -8.46
CA PRO A 28 13.46 -13.22 -9.45
C PRO A 28 12.11 -13.48 -10.11
N MET A 29 12.16 -14.10 -11.27
CA MET A 29 10.95 -14.54 -11.96
C MET A 29 10.80 -16.04 -11.82
N SER A 30 9.56 -16.50 -11.70
CA SER A 30 9.24 -17.93 -11.73
C SER A 30 9.39 -18.47 -13.16
N PRO A 31 9.45 -19.80 -13.33
CA PRO A 31 9.47 -20.38 -14.69
C PRO A 31 8.29 -19.96 -15.55
N ASP A 32 7.16 -19.59 -14.94
CA ASP A 32 5.97 -19.12 -15.64
C ASP A 32 6.05 -17.66 -16.07
N GLY A 33 7.16 -16.97 -15.75
CA GLY A 33 7.31 -15.57 -16.06
C GLY A 33 6.69 -14.62 -15.05
N GLU A 34 6.20 -15.13 -13.91
CA GLU A 34 5.63 -14.29 -12.87
C GLU A 34 6.72 -13.83 -11.88
N PRO A 35 6.66 -12.57 -11.42
CA PRO A 35 7.59 -12.10 -10.41
C PRO A 35 7.42 -12.87 -9.10
N MET A 36 8.52 -13.34 -8.54
CA MET A 36 8.54 -14.04 -7.23
C MET A 36 8.86 -13.01 -6.15
N ARG A 37 7.83 -12.33 -5.66
CA ARG A 37 8.01 -11.23 -4.72
C ARG A 37 8.46 -11.73 -3.36
N THR A 38 9.41 -11.00 -2.78
CA THR A 38 9.85 -11.25 -1.41
C THR A 38 8.92 -10.55 -0.43
N VAL A 39 8.94 -10.99 0.82
CA VAL A 39 8.18 -10.35 1.90
C VAL A 39 9.14 -9.97 3.02
N ASN A 40 8.89 -8.83 3.65
CA ASN A 40 9.63 -8.40 4.82
C ASN A 40 8.83 -8.77 6.07
N ILE A 41 9.41 -9.61 6.91
CA ILE A 41 8.73 -10.11 8.12
C ILE A 41 8.40 -8.97 9.08
N LYS A 42 9.31 -8.01 9.21
CA LYS A 42 9.10 -6.85 10.10
C LYS A 42 7.98 -5.96 9.60
N ASP A 43 7.93 -5.71 8.28
CA ASP A 43 6.85 -4.94 7.68
C ASP A 43 5.51 -5.64 7.88
N GLY A 44 5.47 -6.96 7.71
CA GLY A 44 4.27 -7.75 7.93
C GLY A 44 3.76 -7.63 9.35
N TYR A 45 4.65 -7.71 10.32
CA TYR A 45 4.29 -7.53 11.74
C TYR A 45 3.75 -6.13 12.00
N ALA A 46 4.41 -5.11 11.46
CA ALA A 46 4.00 -3.72 11.61
C ALA A 46 2.62 -3.46 11.02
N LEU A 47 2.33 -4.01 9.85
CA LEU A 47 1.02 -3.87 9.21
C LEU A 47 -0.07 -4.54 10.04
N HIS A 48 0.19 -5.74 10.53
CA HIS A 48 -0.76 -6.45 11.38
C HIS A 48 -1.07 -5.66 12.66
N LEU A 49 -0.04 -5.11 13.28
CA LEU A 49 -0.20 -4.31 14.49
C LEU A 49 -0.97 -3.02 14.20
N ALA A 50 -0.67 -2.35 13.09
CA ALA A 50 -1.37 -1.13 12.70
C ALA A 50 -2.87 -1.38 12.51
N GLY A 51 -3.24 -2.48 11.86
CA GLY A 51 -4.63 -2.87 11.71
C GLY A 51 -5.31 -3.12 13.04
N LYS A 52 -4.63 -3.76 13.98
CA LYS A 52 -5.15 -3.99 15.33
C LYS A 52 -5.37 -2.69 16.10
N GLN A 53 -4.58 -1.66 15.80
CA GLN A 53 -4.72 -0.34 16.44
C GLN A 53 -5.81 0.51 15.79
N GLY A 54 -6.55 -0.04 14.83
CA GLY A 54 -7.68 0.63 14.23
C GLY A 54 -7.40 1.41 12.95
N LEU A 55 -6.17 1.35 12.42
CA LEU A 55 -5.87 1.95 11.13
C LEU A 55 -6.44 1.10 9.99
N LEU A 56 -7.02 1.77 9.00
CA LEU A 56 -7.43 1.11 7.77
C LEU A 56 -6.18 0.88 6.90
N LEU A 57 -6.11 -0.28 6.26
CA LEU A 57 -4.97 -0.64 5.43
C LEU A 57 -5.46 -0.98 4.03
N GLY A 58 -4.75 -0.49 3.01
CA GLY A 58 -5.06 -0.77 1.63
C GLY A 58 -3.80 -1.08 0.83
N ILE A 59 -3.96 -1.89 -0.19
CA ILE A 59 -2.89 -2.26 -1.14
C ILE A 59 -3.37 -1.93 -2.54
N ILE A 60 -2.55 -1.20 -3.31
CA ILE A 60 -2.82 -0.91 -4.72
C ILE A 60 -1.58 -1.30 -5.50
N THR A 61 -1.68 -2.36 -6.30
CA THR A 61 -0.53 -2.89 -7.04
C THR A 61 -0.90 -3.24 -8.48
N GLY A 62 0.04 -3.04 -9.40
CA GLY A 62 -0.09 -3.52 -10.77
C GLY A 62 0.13 -5.02 -10.91
N GLY A 63 0.63 -5.69 -9.87
CA GLY A 63 0.88 -7.12 -9.88
C GLY A 63 -0.39 -7.95 -9.89
N ARG A 64 -0.27 -9.20 -10.36
CA ARG A 64 -1.42 -10.11 -10.52
C ARG A 64 -1.30 -11.40 -9.73
N SER A 65 -0.23 -11.56 -8.95
CA SER A 65 0.03 -12.80 -8.23
C SER A 65 -0.92 -12.97 -7.05
N GLU A 66 -1.68 -14.05 -7.02
CA GLU A 66 -2.57 -14.37 -5.90
C GLU A 66 -1.79 -14.63 -4.61
N ALA A 67 -0.51 -14.98 -4.69
CA ALA A 67 0.34 -15.14 -3.51
C ALA A 67 0.44 -13.81 -2.73
N VAL A 68 0.46 -12.68 -3.43
CA VAL A 68 0.47 -11.35 -2.82
C VAL A 68 -0.82 -11.13 -2.02
N ARG A 69 -1.97 -11.41 -2.63
CA ARG A 69 -3.26 -11.28 -1.94
C ARG A 69 -3.31 -12.16 -0.69
N LYS A 70 -2.93 -13.43 -0.84
CA LYS A 70 -2.94 -14.36 0.30
C LYS A 70 -2.08 -13.87 1.45
N ARG A 71 -0.91 -13.32 1.15
CA ARG A 71 0.00 -12.81 2.17
C ARG A 71 -0.65 -11.67 2.95
N PHE A 72 -1.23 -10.68 2.26
CA PHE A 72 -1.79 -9.50 2.92
C PHE A 72 -3.10 -9.79 3.62
N VAL A 73 -3.93 -10.70 3.07
CA VAL A 73 -5.12 -11.17 3.80
C VAL A 73 -4.72 -11.84 5.11
N ALA A 74 -3.66 -12.67 5.08
CA ALA A 74 -3.15 -13.32 6.29
C ALA A 74 -2.66 -12.31 7.34
N LEU A 75 -2.24 -11.13 6.91
CA LEU A 75 -1.82 -10.05 7.81
C LEU A 75 -2.98 -9.21 8.34
N GLY A 76 -4.20 -9.51 7.91
CA GLY A 76 -5.40 -8.84 8.41
C GLY A 76 -5.97 -7.76 7.49
N ILE A 77 -5.43 -7.59 6.28
CA ILE A 77 -5.99 -6.64 5.32
C ILE A 77 -7.18 -7.30 4.62
N PRO A 78 -8.38 -6.70 4.68
CA PRO A 78 -9.53 -7.27 3.98
C PRO A 78 -9.28 -7.39 2.48
N SER A 79 -9.70 -8.51 1.88
CA SER A 79 -9.48 -8.76 0.46
C SER A 79 -10.03 -7.65 -0.44
N VAL A 80 -11.14 -7.00 -0.04
CA VAL A 80 -11.74 -5.91 -0.80
C VAL A 80 -10.88 -4.65 -0.82
N ASP A 81 -9.90 -4.54 0.08
CA ASP A 81 -8.98 -3.42 0.15
C ASP A 81 -7.64 -3.73 -0.50
N ILE A 82 -7.54 -4.85 -1.19
CA ILE A 82 -6.36 -5.23 -1.96
C ILE A 82 -6.69 -5.15 -3.44
N TYR A 83 -6.20 -4.09 -4.08
CA TYR A 83 -6.44 -3.82 -5.50
C TYR A 83 -5.26 -4.35 -6.30
N MET A 84 -5.49 -5.42 -7.04
CA MET A 84 -4.48 -6.05 -7.90
C MET A 84 -4.76 -5.73 -9.36
N SER A 85 -3.75 -5.90 -10.21
CA SER A 85 -3.84 -5.58 -11.65
C SER A 85 -4.28 -4.12 -11.87
N SER A 86 -3.89 -3.24 -10.98
CA SER A 86 -4.30 -1.83 -11.02
C SER A 86 -3.52 -1.09 -12.12
N SER A 87 -4.17 -0.86 -13.24
CA SER A 87 -3.56 -0.15 -14.37
C SER A 87 -3.62 1.37 -14.19
N VAL A 88 -4.66 1.87 -13.51
CA VAL A 88 -4.83 3.29 -13.21
C VAL A 88 -5.08 3.41 -11.70
N LYS A 89 -4.00 3.58 -10.95
CA LYS A 89 -4.06 3.51 -9.49
C LYS A 89 -4.94 4.56 -8.85
N ILE A 90 -5.08 5.73 -9.47
CA ILE A 90 -5.92 6.80 -8.90
C ILE A 90 -7.40 6.37 -8.80
N HIS A 91 -7.87 5.54 -9.72
CA HIS A 91 -9.25 5.04 -9.67
C HIS A 91 -9.47 4.13 -8.46
N ASP A 92 -8.53 3.22 -8.21
CA ASP A 92 -8.61 2.33 -7.06
C ASP A 92 -8.42 3.09 -5.74
N TYR A 93 -7.57 4.11 -5.75
CA TYR A 93 -7.41 4.99 -4.60
C TYR A 93 -8.74 5.69 -4.27
N HIS A 94 -9.43 6.23 -5.28
CA HIS A 94 -10.73 6.88 -5.05
C HIS A 94 -11.76 5.88 -4.53
N ASP A 95 -11.77 4.65 -5.04
CA ASP A 95 -12.69 3.62 -4.56
C ASP A 95 -12.44 3.30 -3.09
N PHE A 96 -11.18 3.10 -2.72
CA PHE A 96 -10.81 2.85 -1.32
C PHE A 96 -11.23 4.02 -0.42
N ARG A 97 -10.86 5.24 -0.80
CA ARG A 97 -11.17 6.44 -0.04
C ARG A 97 -12.68 6.58 0.17
N ASP A 98 -13.45 6.43 -0.91
CA ASP A 98 -14.90 6.68 -0.87
C ASP A 98 -15.65 5.57 -0.15
N ARG A 99 -15.24 4.31 -0.31
CA ARG A 99 -15.85 3.20 0.43
C ARG A 99 -15.68 3.34 1.94
N HIS A 100 -14.57 3.88 2.37
CA HIS A 100 -14.29 4.07 3.79
C HIS A 100 -14.69 5.45 4.29
N SER A 101 -15.32 6.26 3.45
CA SER A 101 -15.74 7.64 3.79
C SER A 101 -14.59 8.49 4.31
N LEU A 102 -13.42 8.36 3.70
CA LEU A 102 -12.22 9.08 4.09
C LEU A 102 -12.07 10.36 3.28
N LYS A 103 -11.36 11.33 3.88
CA LYS A 103 -10.87 12.51 3.19
C LYS A 103 -9.43 12.27 2.77
N ASN A 104 -8.98 12.95 1.71
CA ASN A 104 -7.60 12.81 1.26
C ASN A 104 -6.59 13.08 2.39
N GLU A 105 -6.85 14.08 3.22
CA GLU A 105 -5.96 14.44 4.33
C GLU A 105 -5.80 13.35 5.38
N GLU A 106 -6.66 12.34 5.37
CA GLU A 106 -6.65 11.24 6.33
C GLU A 106 -5.88 10.01 5.83
N ILE A 107 -5.31 10.09 4.63
CA ILE A 107 -4.66 8.96 3.99
C ILE A 107 -3.17 9.22 3.79
N LEU A 108 -2.35 8.30 4.30
CA LEU A 108 -0.92 8.22 4.00
C LEU A 108 -0.75 7.18 2.89
N TYR A 109 -0.06 7.54 1.82
CA TYR A 109 0.20 6.65 0.70
C TYR A 109 1.70 6.48 0.49
N VAL A 110 2.15 5.24 0.37
CA VAL A 110 3.56 4.93 0.12
C VAL A 110 3.71 4.36 -1.28
N GLY A 111 4.41 5.08 -2.13
CA GLY A 111 4.70 4.68 -3.51
C GLY A 111 6.11 5.05 -3.89
N ASP A 112 6.60 4.50 -5.02
CA ASP A 112 7.98 4.71 -5.45
C ASP A 112 8.15 4.92 -6.94
N ASP A 113 7.08 4.90 -7.73
CA ASP A 113 7.20 4.90 -9.18
C ASP A 113 6.16 5.81 -9.83
N ILE A 114 6.33 6.00 -11.14
CA ILE A 114 5.48 6.87 -11.96
C ILE A 114 3.98 6.58 -11.79
N PRO A 115 3.52 5.32 -11.78
CA PRO A 115 2.10 5.04 -11.59
C PRO A 115 1.50 5.55 -10.28
N ASP A 116 2.34 5.84 -9.28
CA ASP A 116 1.90 6.33 -7.98
C ASP A 116 1.74 7.85 -7.92
N ILE A 117 2.25 8.59 -8.92
CA ILE A 117 2.34 10.05 -8.86
C ILE A 117 0.97 10.72 -8.65
N GLU A 118 -0.05 10.30 -9.39
CA GLU A 118 -1.38 10.91 -9.27
C GLU A 118 -1.96 10.73 -7.86
N VAL A 119 -1.79 9.54 -7.30
CA VAL A 119 -2.25 9.24 -5.93
C VAL A 119 -1.46 10.08 -4.93
N MET A 120 -0.14 10.16 -5.10
CA MET A 120 0.73 10.90 -4.18
C MET A 120 0.45 12.39 -4.19
N ARG A 121 -0.02 12.93 -5.32
CA ARG A 121 -0.41 14.34 -5.39
C ARG A 121 -1.73 14.63 -4.69
N GLU A 122 -2.60 13.64 -4.59
CA GLU A 122 -3.94 13.82 -4.03
C GLU A 122 -4.05 13.43 -2.56
N CYS A 123 -3.30 12.42 -2.13
CA CYS A 123 -3.36 11.95 -0.74
C CYS A 123 -2.84 13.01 0.24
N GLY A 124 -3.14 12.80 1.52
CA GLY A 124 -2.72 13.76 2.55
C GLY A 124 -1.23 13.75 2.81
N LEU A 125 -0.65 12.56 2.97
CA LEU A 125 0.78 12.44 3.25
C LEU A 125 1.40 11.42 2.31
N PRO A 126 2.03 11.89 1.22
CA PRO A 126 2.76 11.00 0.33
C PRO A 126 4.11 10.63 0.93
N CYS A 127 4.46 9.36 0.82
CA CYS A 127 5.73 8.84 1.31
C CYS A 127 6.36 7.95 0.26
N CYS A 128 7.67 7.82 0.32
CA CYS A 128 8.40 6.88 -0.51
C CYS A 128 9.45 6.17 0.32
N PRO A 129 9.87 4.96 -0.07
CA PRO A 129 10.96 4.27 0.61
C PRO A 129 12.26 5.08 0.51
N LYS A 130 13.14 4.91 1.49
CA LYS A 130 14.41 5.59 1.51
C LYS A 130 15.35 5.13 0.39
N ASP A 131 15.23 3.88 0.01
CA ASP A 131 16.11 3.26 -1.00
C ASP A 131 15.46 3.17 -2.37
#